data_bca1b6742edbfea52eaddc2ae4c44a6c
#
_entry.id   bca1b6742edbfea52eaddc2ae4c44a6c
#
_cell.length_a   1.000
_cell.length_b   1.000
_cell.length_c   1.000
_cell.angle_alpha   90.00
_cell.angle_beta   90.00
_cell.angle_gamma   90.00
#
_symmetry.space_group_name_H-M   'P 1'
#
loop_
_entity.id
_entity.type
_entity.pdbx_description
1 polymer ?
#
loop_
_entity_poly.entity_id
_entity_poly.type
_entity_poly.pdbx_seq_one_letter_code
_entity_poly.pdbx_strand_id
1 'polypeptide(L)'
;VSDWYDSAILGGLEALSSGITCVAEITATGAACTATQKLGMRSVIYREVGAMDKRRVDFAMRSAAADVEKWQEEYGSDLLTIGIASGPFFACHPLVFSKVVEYADDTLPIAMQIAASREEYNFIKRGSSPFSVHKEELHRGYVEVPPWLPTGVTPVNYALNWGAFDSKNILAVHCVHVNDEDLEQLKAHDVAIAVCQRCNAQLGMGVPPLTDYLRAGMRVGLGTDSPAATDSTDMFIEMRTGMLIQRAMGRGMFLDSSTMLEMATMGGARALRMEDKIGSLEVGKHADIVAVDLSGSHQTPTTDP
;
A
#
# COMPACT_ATOMS: atom_id res chain seq x y z
N VAL A 1 -7.19 -21.23 9.42
CA VAL A 1 -6.18 -20.44 10.18
C VAL A 1 -4.77 -20.90 9.80
N SER A 2 -4.47 -22.22 9.75
CA SER A 2 -3.16 -22.74 9.33
C SER A 2 -2.75 -22.27 7.93
N ASP A 3 -3.64 -22.32 6.96
CA ASP A 3 -3.36 -22.00 5.55
C ASP A 3 -2.93 -20.53 5.36
N TRP A 4 -3.53 -19.59 6.11
CA TRP A 4 -3.11 -18.19 6.11
C TRP A 4 -1.72 -17.99 6.67
N TYR A 5 -1.39 -18.74 7.72
CA TYR A 5 -0.06 -18.70 8.32
C TYR A 5 1.00 -19.29 7.39
N ASP A 6 0.72 -20.45 6.79
CA ASP A 6 1.64 -21.12 5.87
C ASP A 6 1.88 -20.24 4.61
N SER A 7 0.83 -19.60 4.10
CA SER A 7 0.93 -18.63 3.02
C SER A 7 1.79 -17.42 3.40
N ALA A 8 1.58 -16.86 4.60
CA ALA A 8 2.36 -15.70 5.08
C ALA A 8 3.84 -16.04 5.31
N ILE A 9 4.14 -17.24 5.84
CA ILE A 9 5.53 -17.74 5.98
C ILE A 9 6.18 -17.89 4.61
N LEU A 10 5.49 -18.48 3.64
CA LEU A 10 6.03 -18.68 2.30
C LEU A 10 6.32 -17.34 1.62
N GLY A 11 5.36 -16.40 1.66
CA GLY A 11 5.56 -15.05 1.10
C GLY A 11 6.70 -14.30 1.80
N GLY A 12 6.81 -14.38 3.12
CA GLY A 12 7.92 -13.78 3.87
C GLY A 12 9.29 -14.38 3.54
N LEU A 13 9.36 -15.70 3.36
CA LEU A 13 10.59 -16.36 2.92
C LEU A 13 10.99 -15.96 1.50
N GLU A 14 10.04 -15.85 0.59
CA GLU A 14 10.27 -15.36 -0.76
C GLU A 14 10.77 -13.91 -0.75
N ALA A 15 10.13 -13.04 0.02
CA ALA A 15 10.54 -11.65 0.19
C ALA A 15 11.99 -11.54 0.72
N LEU A 16 12.33 -12.27 1.78
CA LEU A 16 13.69 -12.30 2.33
C LEU A 16 14.72 -12.83 1.33
N SER A 17 14.39 -13.90 0.60
CA SER A 17 15.29 -14.46 -0.42
C SER A 17 15.53 -13.53 -1.61
N SER A 18 14.58 -12.63 -1.86
CA SER A 18 14.65 -11.58 -2.90
C SER A 18 15.22 -10.25 -2.37
N GLY A 19 15.73 -10.21 -1.15
CA GLY A 19 16.40 -9.04 -0.57
C GLY A 19 15.46 -7.99 0.02
N ILE A 20 14.21 -8.34 0.33
CA ILE A 20 13.28 -7.45 1.04
C ILE A 20 13.48 -7.63 2.54
N THR A 21 13.90 -6.58 3.23
CA THR A 21 14.16 -6.59 4.67
C THR A 21 13.03 -5.99 5.51
N CYS A 22 12.16 -5.20 4.88
CA CYS A 22 11.01 -4.58 5.54
C CYS A 22 9.77 -4.66 4.64
N VAL A 23 8.64 -5.06 5.19
CA VAL A 23 7.36 -5.12 4.48
C VAL A 23 6.30 -4.26 5.16
N ALA A 24 5.40 -3.70 4.35
CA ALA A 24 4.15 -3.09 4.76
C ALA A 24 3.01 -3.96 4.23
N GLU A 25 2.24 -4.59 5.13
CA GLU A 25 1.25 -5.60 4.79
C GLU A 25 -0.14 -5.21 5.29
N ILE A 26 -1.12 -5.21 4.39
CA ILE A 26 -2.54 -5.01 4.73
C ILE A 26 -3.18 -6.39 4.85
N THR A 27 -3.73 -6.70 6.02
CA THR A 27 -4.26 -8.04 6.30
C THR A 27 -5.51 -8.01 7.18
N ALA A 28 -6.40 -8.97 6.95
CA ALA A 28 -7.56 -9.18 7.80
C ALA A 28 -7.29 -10.15 8.97
N THR A 29 -6.11 -10.79 9.02
CA THR A 29 -5.79 -11.82 10.01
C THR A 29 -4.42 -11.59 10.66
N GLY A 30 -4.23 -12.08 11.90
CA GLY A 30 -2.94 -12.01 12.60
C GLY A 30 -1.85 -12.96 12.06
N ALA A 31 -2.10 -13.68 10.97
CA ALA A 31 -1.15 -14.63 10.41
C ALA A 31 0.16 -13.96 9.96
N ALA A 32 0.07 -12.76 9.38
CA ALA A 32 1.23 -11.98 8.97
C ALA A 32 2.10 -11.55 10.17
N CYS A 33 1.49 -11.16 11.30
CA CYS A 33 2.24 -10.82 12.53
C CYS A 33 3.06 -12.01 13.02
N THR A 34 2.42 -13.18 13.13
CA THR A 34 3.09 -14.41 13.57
C THR A 34 4.20 -14.82 12.60
N ALA A 35 3.95 -14.72 11.28
CA ALA A 35 4.92 -15.09 10.27
C ALA A 35 6.15 -14.16 10.28
N THR A 36 5.95 -12.84 10.24
CA THR A 36 7.06 -11.87 10.21
C THR A 36 7.87 -11.89 11.51
N GLN A 37 7.23 -12.08 12.67
CA GLN A 37 7.93 -12.28 13.94
C GLN A 37 8.82 -13.53 13.91
N LYS A 38 8.28 -14.67 13.42
CA LYS A 38 9.03 -15.92 13.34
C LYS A 38 10.21 -15.86 12.37
N LEU A 39 10.05 -15.10 11.29
CA LEU A 39 11.11 -14.87 10.29
C LEU A 39 12.15 -13.83 10.74
N GLY A 40 11.89 -13.09 11.82
CA GLY A 40 12.72 -11.96 12.24
C GLY A 40 12.69 -10.82 11.23
N MET A 41 11.61 -10.68 10.47
CA MET A 41 11.46 -9.71 9.40
C MET A 41 10.84 -8.43 9.92
N ARG A 42 11.45 -7.29 9.61
CA ARG A 42 10.85 -5.97 9.94
C ARG A 42 9.54 -5.80 9.17
N SER A 43 8.52 -5.30 9.87
CA SER A 43 7.21 -5.15 9.25
C SER A 43 6.35 -4.05 9.86
N VAL A 44 5.49 -3.46 9.02
CA VAL A 44 4.33 -2.66 9.44
C VAL A 44 3.09 -3.42 9.00
N ILE A 45 2.34 -3.95 9.95
CA ILE A 45 1.16 -4.78 9.68
C ILE A 45 -0.10 -3.96 9.95
N TYR A 46 -0.87 -3.74 8.92
CA TYR A 46 -2.11 -2.96 8.97
C TYR A 46 -3.32 -3.88 9.06
N ARG A 47 -4.10 -3.77 10.14
CA ARG A 47 -5.38 -4.48 10.28
C ARG A 47 -6.42 -3.86 9.36
N GLU A 48 -6.83 -4.59 8.33
CA GLU A 48 -7.83 -4.13 7.37
C GLU A 48 -9.24 -4.09 7.98
N VAL A 49 -9.95 -2.97 7.76
CA VAL A 49 -11.36 -2.78 8.12
C VAL A 49 -12.21 -2.69 6.87
N GLY A 50 -13.12 -3.63 6.70
CA GLY A 50 -14.05 -3.64 5.58
C GLY A 50 -15.49 -3.77 6.08
N ALA A 51 -16.37 -2.86 5.67
CA ALA A 51 -17.81 -2.94 5.88
C ALA A 51 -18.54 -2.12 4.83
N MET A 52 -19.29 -2.75 3.95
CA MET A 52 -20.11 -2.07 2.96
C MET A 52 -21.48 -1.64 3.55
N ASP A 53 -22.03 -2.44 4.44
CA ASP A 53 -23.28 -2.15 5.14
C ASP A 53 -23.02 -1.18 6.30
N LYS A 54 -23.67 -0.01 6.27
CA LYS A 54 -23.55 1.02 7.33
C LYS A 54 -23.78 0.46 8.73
N ARG A 55 -24.74 -0.43 8.90
CA ARG A 55 -25.08 -1.05 10.20
C ARG A 55 -23.95 -1.89 10.76
N ARG A 56 -23.02 -2.36 9.93
CA ARG A 56 -21.89 -3.21 10.30
C ARG A 56 -20.60 -2.42 10.56
N VAL A 57 -20.54 -1.13 10.19
CA VAL A 57 -19.33 -0.31 10.32
C VAL A 57 -18.82 -0.28 11.77
N ASP A 58 -19.69 0.01 12.73
CA ASP A 58 -19.28 0.07 14.15
C ASP A 58 -18.84 -1.29 14.70
N PHE A 59 -19.45 -2.36 14.24
CA PHE A 59 -19.02 -3.71 14.64
C PHE A 59 -17.65 -4.04 14.02
N ALA A 60 -17.44 -3.77 12.74
CA ALA A 60 -16.17 -4.00 12.06
C ALA A 60 -15.04 -3.19 12.70
N MET A 61 -15.29 -1.92 13.03
CA MET A 61 -14.32 -1.07 13.73
C MET A 61 -13.96 -1.61 15.12
N ARG A 62 -14.95 -1.99 15.94
CA ARG A 62 -14.68 -2.59 17.26
C ARG A 62 -13.89 -3.90 17.17
N SER A 63 -14.20 -4.74 16.18
CA SER A 63 -13.45 -5.97 15.94
C SER A 63 -12.01 -5.69 15.55
N ALA A 64 -11.80 -4.72 14.64
CA ALA A 64 -10.45 -4.35 14.21
C ALA A 64 -9.65 -3.70 15.34
N ALA A 65 -10.27 -2.82 16.14
CA ALA A 65 -9.63 -2.22 17.30
C ALA A 65 -9.15 -3.27 18.30
N ALA A 66 -10.00 -4.25 18.63
CA ALA A 66 -9.62 -5.35 19.51
C ALA A 66 -8.47 -6.21 18.95
N ASP A 67 -8.46 -6.44 17.62
CA ASP A 67 -7.34 -7.12 16.96
C ASP A 67 -6.05 -6.28 17.02
N VAL A 68 -6.12 -4.97 16.76
CA VAL A 68 -4.97 -4.06 16.82
C VAL A 68 -4.37 -4.03 18.23
N GLU A 69 -5.19 -3.85 19.27
CA GLU A 69 -4.75 -3.87 20.67
C GLU A 69 -4.06 -5.18 21.02
N LYS A 70 -4.70 -6.31 20.67
CA LYS A 70 -4.14 -7.63 20.88
C LYS A 70 -2.82 -7.83 20.13
N TRP A 71 -2.73 -7.44 18.86
CA TRP A 71 -1.51 -7.62 18.07
C TRP A 71 -0.39 -6.71 18.56
N GLN A 72 -0.70 -5.50 19.04
CA GLN A 72 0.28 -4.63 19.68
C GLN A 72 0.85 -5.25 20.96
N GLU A 73 0.01 -5.86 21.79
CA GLU A 73 0.44 -6.54 23.03
C GLU A 73 1.27 -7.80 22.73
N GLU A 74 0.85 -8.63 21.76
CA GLU A 74 1.47 -9.91 21.46
C GLU A 74 2.73 -9.80 20.58
N TYR A 75 2.77 -8.85 19.63
CA TYR A 75 3.80 -8.78 18.58
C TYR A 75 4.52 -7.44 18.50
N GLY A 76 3.97 -6.37 19.07
CA GLY A 76 4.56 -5.03 19.00
C GLY A 76 6.00 -5.02 19.51
N SER A 77 6.94 -4.51 18.68
CA SER A 77 8.38 -4.50 18.98
C SER A 77 9.09 -3.51 18.04
N ASP A 78 10.40 -3.38 18.19
CA ASP A 78 11.21 -2.59 17.24
C ASP A 78 11.21 -3.17 15.82
N LEU A 79 10.88 -4.45 15.66
CA LEU A 79 10.79 -5.11 14.36
C LEU A 79 9.37 -5.04 13.77
N LEU A 80 8.33 -5.03 14.61
CA LEU A 80 6.95 -5.14 14.16
C LEU A 80 6.11 -4.01 14.72
N THR A 81 5.62 -3.15 13.82
CA THR A 81 4.69 -2.07 14.11
C THR A 81 3.28 -2.48 13.65
N ILE A 82 2.28 -2.23 14.48
CA ILE A 82 0.88 -2.46 14.12
C ILE A 82 0.25 -1.15 13.69
N GLY A 83 -0.50 -1.21 12.61
CA GLY A 83 -1.32 -0.13 12.08
C GLY A 83 -2.74 -0.58 11.77
N ILE A 84 -3.49 0.29 11.14
CA ILE A 84 -4.86 0.01 10.69
C ILE A 84 -5.03 0.42 9.24
N ALA A 85 -5.88 -0.28 8.48
CA ALA A 85 -6.17 0.04 7.10
C ALA A 85 -7.67 0.07 6.83
N SER A 86 -8.10 0.93 5.92
CA SER A 86 -9.41 0.78 5.31
C SER A 86 -9.33 -0.22 4.15
N GLY A 87 -10.38 -1.01 3.96
CA GLY A 87 -10.57 -1.75 2.71
C GLY A 87 -10.76 -0.82 1.50
N PRO A 88 -10.76 -1.36 0.28
CA PRO A 88 -10.86 -0.56 -0.94
C PRO A 88 -12.19 0.18 -1.03
N PHE A 89 -12.18 1.36 -1.63
CA PHE A 89 -13.31 2.30 -1.64
C PHE A 89 -14.58 1.74 -2.26
N PHE A 90 -14.47 0.88 -3.24
CA PHE A 90 -15.64 0.23 -3.84
C PHE A 90 -16.27 -0.87 -2.96
N ALA A 91 -15.56 -1.33 -1.93
CA ALA A 91 -16.00 -2.39 -1.03
C ALA A 91 -16.34 -1.89 0.38
N CYS A 92 -16.16 -0.58 0.66
CA CYS A 92 -16.39 0.00 1.98
C CYS A 92 -17.48 1.05 1.98
N HIS A 93 -18.23 1.12 3.07
CA HIS A 93 -19.03 2.31 3.40
C HIS A 93 -18.06 3.45 3.74
N PRO A 94 -18.28 4.69 3.25
CA PRO A 94 -17.32 5.79 3.45
C PRO A 94 -17.07 6.17 4.91
N LEU A 95 -17.98 5.88 5.82
CA LEU A 95 -17.76 6.04 7.27
C LEU A 95 -16.59 5.20 7.81
N VAL A 96 -16.16 4.16 7.10
CA VAL A 96 -14.98 3.37 7.51
C VAL A 96 -13.74 4.26 7.48
N PHE A 97 -13.61 5.15 6.50
CA PHE A 97 -12.42 6.00 6.35
C PHE A 97 -12.25 6.97 7.53
N SER A 98 -13.30 7.73 7.84
CA SER A 98 -13.27 8.65 8.98
C SER A 98 -13.07 7.93 10.32
N LYS A 99 -13.71 6.76 10.51
CA LYS A 99 -13.56 6.00 11.75
C LYS A 99 -12.17 5.35 11.91
N VAL A 100 -11.53 4.95 10.83
CA VAL A 100 -10.14 4.47 10.85
C VAL A 100 -9.21 5.59 11.28
N VAL A 101 -9.38 6.79 10.73
CA VAL A 101 -8.59 7.98 11.09
C VAL A 101 -8.83 8.39 12.55
N GLU A 102 -10.10 8.46 12.97
CA GLU A 102 -10.46 8.75 14.36
C GLU A 102 -9.85 7.76 15.35
N TYR A 103 -9.87 6.46 15.04
CA TYR A 103 -9.28 5.44 15.89
C TYR A 103 -7.75 5.50 15.94
N ALA A 104 -7.11 5.81 14.82
CA ALA A 104 -5.65 5.90 14.75
C ALA A 104 -5.08 7.08 15.56
N ASP A 105 -5.84 8.18 15.70
CA ASP A 105 -5.54 9.36 16.53
C ASP A 105 -4.08 9.83 16.41
N ASP A 106 -3.56 9.91 15.17
CA ASP A 106 -2.16 10.22 14.84
C ASP A 106 -1.09 9.30 15.51
N THR A 107 -1.50 8.29 16.24
CA THR A 107 -0.59 7.37 16.96
C THR A 107 -0.29 6.10 16.17
N LEU A 108 -1.24 5.67 15.33
CA LEU A 108 -1.09 4.47 14.50
C LEU A 108 -0.84 4.84 13.04
N PRO A 109 0.01 4.08 12.34
CA PRO A 109 0.10 4.21 10.89
C PRO A 109 -1.18 3.70 10.22
N ILE A 110 -1.60 4.40 9.17
CA ILE A 110 -2.79 4.08 8.38
C ILE A 110 -2.36 3.70 6.97
N ALA A 111 -2.95 2.65 6.40
CA ALA A 111 -2.84 2.34 4.98
C ALA A 111 -4.22 2.34 4.30
N MET A 112 -4.25 2.69 3.01
CA MET A 112 -5.47 2.63 2.21
C MET A 112 -5.16 2.43 0.74
N GLN A 113 -5.96 1.60 0.07
CA GLN A 113 -5.90 1.45 -1.38
C GLN A 113 -6.80 2.50 -2.02
N ILE A 114 -6.25 3.31 -2.94
CA ILE A 114 -6.97 4.46 -3.49
C ILE A 114 -6.59 4.71 -4.95
N ALA A 115 -7.60 5.06 -5.75
CA ALA A 115 -7.45 5.42 -7.16
C ALA A 115 -6.67 4.34 -7.97
N ALA A 116 -6.86 3.07 -7.62
CA ALA A 116 -6.10 1.97 -8.15
C ALA A 116 -6.46 1.66 -9.61
N SER A 117 -7.73 1.69 -9.98
CA SER A 117 -8.19 1.29 -11.31
C SER A 117 -9.16 2.28 -11.92
N ARG A 118 -9.33 2.17 -13.25
CA ARG A 118 -10.34 2.94 -13.98
C ARG A 118 -11.75 2.57 -13.56
N GLU A 119 -11.96 1.33 -13.16
CA GLU A 119 -13.22 0.80 -12.67
C GLU A 119 -13.59 1.47 -11.34
N GLU A 120 -12.64 1.60 -10.41
CA GLU A 120 -12.82 2.34 -9.17
C GLU A 120 -13.12 3.82 -9.45
N TYR A 121 -12.33 4.46 -10.31
CA TYR A 121 -12.54 5.86 -10.69
C TYR A 121 -13.94 6.10 -11.26
N ASN A 122 -14.40 5.24 -12.19
CA ASN A 122 -15.73 5.36 -12.78
C ASN A 122 -16.84 5.04 -11.77
N PHE A 123 -16.61 4.08 -10.87
CA PHE A 123 -17.55 3.74 -9.80
C PHE A 123 -17.78 4.94 -8.89
N ILE A 124 -16.73 5.57 -8.40
CA ILE A 124 -16.82 6.73 -7.52
C ILE A 124 -17.42 7.94 -8.26
N LYS A 125 -16.82 8.33 -9.38
CA LYS A 125 -17.16 9.58 -10.07
C LYS A 125 -18.49 9.53 -10.79
N ARG A 126 -18.78 8.39 -11.45
CA ARG A 126 -19.91 8.24 -12.38
C ARG A 126 -21.00 7.29 -11.88
N GLY A 127 -20.77 6.58 -10.80
CA GLY A 127 -21.69 5.55 -10.28
C GLY A 127 -21.84 4.32 -11.20
N SER A 128 -20.95 4.14 -12.18
CA SER A 128 -21.05 3.09 -13.19
C SER A 128 -19.73 2.39 -13.41
N SER A 129 -19.69 1.09 -13.10
CA SER A 129 -18.57 0.18 -13.41
C SER A 129 -19.02 -1.25 -13.09
N PRO A 130 -18.20 -2.29 -13.33
CA PRO A 130 -18.47 -3.64 -12.84
C PRO A 130 -18.77 -3.71 -11.34
N PHE A 131 -18.17 -2.82 -10.52
CA PHE A 131 -18.45 -2.75 -9.08
C PHE A 131 -19.88 -2.32 -8.75
N SER A 132 -20.56 -1.55 -9.62
CA SER A 132 -21.96 -1.17 -9.40
C SER A 132 -22.91 -2.36 -9.53
N VAL A 133 -22.62 -3.31 -10.40
CA VAL A 133 -23.41 -4.54 -10.56
C VAL A 133 -23.35 -5.39 -9.28
N HIS A 134 -22.16 -5.60 -8.74
CA HIS A 134 -21.99 -6.33 -7.48
C HIS A 134 -22.75 -5.66 -6.33
N LYS A 135 -22.77 -4.34 -6.30
CA LYS A 135 -23.50 -3.59 -5.29
C LYS A 135 -25.02 -3.73 -5.43
N GLU A 136 -25.55 -3.76 -6.66
CA GLU A 136 -26.96 -4.02 -6.88
C GLU A 136 -27.38 -5.41 -6.39
N GLU A 137 -26.52 -6.40 -6.54
CA GLU A 137 -26.74 -7.75 -6.01
C GLU A 137 -26.79 -7.76 -4.49
N LEU A 138 -25.90 -7.03 -3.82
CA LEU A 138 -25.89 -6.87 -2.37
C LEU A 138 -27.16 -6.13 -1.88
N HIS A 139 -27.64 -5.15 -2.62
CA HIS A 139 -28.87 -4.41 -2.28
C HIS A 139 -30.10 -5.32 -2.25
N ARG A 140 -30.14 -6.36 -3.07
CA ARG A 140 -31.22 -7.37 -3.06
C ARG A 140 -31.25 -8.22 -1.78
N GLY A 141 -30.15 -8.23 -1.02
CA GLY A 141 -29.98 -8.99 0.22
C GLY A 141 -30.38 -8.25 1.51
N TYR A 142 -31.15 -7.18 1.44
CA TYR A 142 -31.57 -6.36 2.61
C TYR A 142 -30.42 -5.69 3.37
N VAL A 143 -29.35 -5.35 2.68
CA VAL A 143 -28.16 -4.69 3.24
C VAL A 143 -28.32 -3.18 3.12
N GLU A 144 -28.03 -2.42 4.16
CA GLU A 144 -28.04 -0.96 4.13
C GLU A 144 -26.71 -0.46 3.53
N VAL A 145 -26.60 -0.48 2.22
CA VAL A 145 -25.51 0.12 1.49
C VAL A 145 -25.89 1.50 0.98
N PRO A 146 -24.94 2.44 0.87
CA PRO A 146 -25.24 3.78 0.34
C PRO A 146 -25.80 3.65 -1.07
N PRO A 147 -26.84 4.42 -1.43
CA PRO A 147 -27.21 4.54 -2.82
C PRO A 147 -26.01 5.12 -3.57
N TRP A 148 -25.48 4.36 -4.53
CA TRP A 148 -24.29 4.81 -5.24
C TRP A 148 -24.69 5.72 -6.38
N LEU A 149 -24.91 6.96 -6.07
CA LEU A 149 -25.12 8.01 -7.04
C LEU A 149 -23.75 8.49 -7.55
N PRO A 150 -23.67 8.99 -8.79
CA PRO A 150 -22.49 9.68 -9.27
C PRO A 150 -22.08 10.79 -8.30
N THR A 151 -20.87 10.71 -7.76
CA THR A 151 -20.38 11.75 -6.83
C THR A 151 -19.84 12.97 -7.58
N GLY A 152 -19.45 12.79 -8.85
CA GLY A 152 -18.82 13.81 -9.68
C GLY A 152 -17.35 14.06 -9.34
N VAL A 153 -16.84 13.54 -8.21
CA VAL A 153 -15.46 13.77 -7.76
C VAL A 153 -14.56 12.55 -8.03
N THR A 154 -13.25 12.76 -7.97
CA THR A 154 -12.25 11.70 -8.08
C THR A 154 -12.22 10.83 -6.81
N PRO A 155 -11.62 9.62 -6.84
CA PRO A 155 -11.41 8.82 -5.63
C PRO A 155 -10.63 9.56 -4.54
N VAL A 156 -9.62 10.37 -4.90
CA VAL A 156 -8.85 11.17 -3.94
C VAL A 156 -9.73 12.24 -3.27
N ASN A 157 -10.46 13.01 -4.06
CA ASN A 157 -11.38 14.01 -3.51
C ASN A 157 -12.55 13.38 -2.74
N TYR A 158 -12.98 12.18 -3.13
CA TYR A 158 -13.97 11.43 -2.36
C TYR A 158 -13.43 11.03 -0.98
N ALA A 159 -12.21 10.51 -0.92
CA ALA A 159 -11.53 10.20 0.33
C ALA A 159 -11.37 11.42 1.23
N LEU A 160 -10.92 12.54 0.64
CA LEU A 160 -10.77 13.82 1.34
C LEU A 160 -12.11 14.29 1.96
N ASN A 161 -13.19 14.24 1.21
CA ASN A 161 -14.52 14.64 1.68
C ASN A 161 -15.05 13.80 2.84
N TRP A 162 -14.52 12.59 3.04
CA TRP A 162 -14.85 11.70 4.15
C TRP A 162 -13.79 11.67 5.26
N GLY A 163 -12.87 12.64 5.27
CA GLY A 163 -11.84 12.76 6.32
C GLY A 163 -10.77 11.68 6.31
N ALA A 164 -10.59 11.00 5.16
CA ALA A 164 -9.60 9.91 5.06
C ALA A 164 -8.15 10.39 5.22
N PHE A 165 -7.89 11.69 5.02
CA PHE A 165 -6.56 12.30 5.10
C PHE A 165 -6.36 13.18 6.35
N ASP A 166 -7.25 13.12 7.32
CA ASP A 166 -7.18 13.91 8.56
C ASP A 166 -6.23 13.28 9.60
N SER A 167 -5.17 12.59 9.15
CA SER A 167 -4.10 12.02 9.97
C SER A 167 -2.74 12.24 9.31
N LYS A 168 -1.68 12.26 10.12
CA LYS A 168 -0.32 12.56 9.65
C LYS A 168 0.47 11.35 9.12
N ASN A 169 0.01 10.14 9.36
CA ASN A 169 0.74 8.92 9.03
C ASN A 169 -0.04 8.01 8.09
N ILE A 170 -0.24 8.47 6.86
CA ILE A 170 -1.03 7.79 5.85
C ILE A 170 -0.14 7.29 4.71
N LEU A 171 -0.29 6.01 4.38
CA LEU A 171 0.26 5.35 3.21
C LEU A 171 -0.88 5.04 2.23
N ALA A 172 -0.91 5.73 1.10
CA ALA A 172 -1.82 5.42 -0.01
C ALA A 172 -1.16 4.43 -0.98
N VAL A 173 -1.86 3.35 -1.31
CA VAL A 173 -1.36 2.31 -2.21
C VAL A 173 -1.97 2.49 -3.59
N HIS A 174 -1.20 2.22 -4.63
CA HIS A 174 -1.48 2.34 -6.06
C HIS A 174 -1.49 3.77 -6.59
N CYS A 175 -2.46 4.61 -6.28
CA CYS A 175 -2.62 5.99 -6.77
C CYS A 175 -2.37 6.12 -8.28
N VAL A 176 -3.05 5.27 -9.09
CA VAL A 176 -2.84 5.19 -10.56
C VAL A 176 -3.60 6.29 -11.28
N HIS A 177 -4.87 6.51 -10.91
CA HIS A 177 -5.78 7.45 -11.56
C HIS A 177 -5.90 8.76 -10.77
N VAL A 178 -4.79 9.48 -10.69
CA VAL A 178 -4.61 10.75 -9.98
C VAL A 178 -4.37 11.86 -11.01
N ASN A 179 -5.10 12.96 -10.90
CA ASN A 179 -4.90 14.18 -11.70
C ASN A 179 -4.07 15.22 -10.91
N ASP A 180 -3.79 16.38 -11.50
CA ASP A 180 -2.98 17.42 -10.88
C ASP A 180 -3.61 17.96 -9.59
N GLU A 181 -4.93 18.12 -9.54
CA GLU A 181 -5.67 18.56 -8.34
C GLU A 181 -5.58 17.51 -7.23
N ASP A 182 -5.74 16.23 -7.57
CA ASP A 182 -5.58 15.11 -6.63
C ASP A 182 -4.17 15.06 -6.05
N LEU A 183 -3.15 15.28 -6.90
CA LEU A 183 -1.74 15.31 -6.49
C LEU A 183 -1.50 16.42 -5.47
N GLU A 184 -2.01 17.63 -5.72
CA GLU A 184 -1.90 18.75 -4.78
C GLU A 184 -2.58 18.43 -3.43
N GLN A 185 -3.73 17.75 -3.44
CA GLN A 185 -4.40 17.32 -2.20
C GLN A 185 -3.58 16.28 -1.43
N LEU A 186 -3.09 15.23 -2.10
CA LEU A 186 -2.24 14.21 -1.48
C LEU A 186 -0.98 14.83 -0.86
N LYS A 187 -0.37 15.77 -1.56
CA LYS A 187 0.81 16.51 -1.08
C LYS A 187 0.48 17.40 0.12
N ALA A 188 -0.61 18.15 0.06
CA ALA A 188 -1.03 19.07 1.13
C ALA A 188 -1.28 18.33 2.45
N HIS A 189 -1.73 17.06 2.39
CA HIS A 189 -1.97 16.21 3.55
C HIS A 189 -0.79 15.29 3.91
N ASP A 190 0.39 15.51 3.29
CA ASP A 190 1.60 14.70 3.50
C ASP A 190 1.35 13.18 3.39
N VAL A 191 0.52 12.78 2.43
CA VAL A 191 0.22 11.36 2.14
C VAL A 191 1.42 10.73 1.45
N ALA A 192 1.93 9.63 2.00
CA ALA A 192 2.95 8.82 1.33
C ALA A 192 2.31 7.87 0.31
N ILE A 193 3.05 7.51 -0.72
CA ILE A 193 2.55 6.65 -1.79
C ILE A 193 3.41 5.39 -1.91
N ALA A 194 2.75 4.22 -1.92
CA ALA A 194 3.34 2.95 -2.34
C ALA A 194 2.89 2.64 -3.78
N VAL A 195 3.81 2.62 -4.73
CA VAL A 195 3.51 2.28 -6.12
C VAL A 195 3.85 0.82 -6.39
N CYS A 196 2.88 0.07 -6.95
CA CYS A 196 2.98 -1.36 -7.25
C CYS A 196 2.87 -1.55 -8.76
N GLN A 197 3.90 -1.15 -9.51
CA GLN A 197 3.79 -0.99 -10.97
C GLN A 197 3.60 -2.30 -11.71
N ARG A 198 4.22 -3.39 -11.25
CA ARG A 198 4.01 -4.74 -11.82
C ARG A 198 2.58 -5.20 -11.65
N CYS A 199 2.07 -5.13 -10.43
CA CYS A 199 0.67 -5.45 -10.13
C CYS A 199 -0.28 -4.62 -11.00
N ASN A 200 -0.09 -3.30 -11.03
CA ASN A 200 -0.91 -2.41 -11.83
C ASN A 200 -0.90 -2.78 -13.33
N ALA A 201 0.26 -3.15 -13.87
CA ALA A 201 0.39 -3.55 -15.26
C ALA A 201 -0.26 -4.92 -15.53
N GLN A 202 -0.03 -5.89 -14.67
CA GLN A 202 -0.54 -7.26 -14.83
C GLN A 202 -2.06 -7.31 -14.73
N LEU A 203 -2.64 -6.52 -13.83
CA LEU A 203 -4.10 -6.41 -13.66
C LEU A 203 -4.75 -5.39 -14.60
N GLY A 204 -3.99 -4.73 -15.46
CA GLY A 204 -4.53 -3.73 -16.40
C GLY A 204 -5.06 -2.46 -15.72
N MET A 205 -4.62 -2.17 -14.51
CA MET A 205 -5.07 -1.00 -13.75
C MET A 205 -4.58 0.32 -14.37
N GLY A 206 -3.44 0.31 -15.07
CA GLY A 206 -2.82 1.49 -15.67
C GLY A 206 -1.46 1.81 -15.08
N VAL A 207 -0.96 3.01 -15.37
CA VAL A 207 0.38 3.46 -14.96
C VAL A 207 0.26 4.70 -14.07
N PRO A 208 0.75 4.65 -12.82
CA PRO A 208 0.70 5.80 -11.92
C PRO A 208 1.58 6.95 -12.45
N PRO A 209 1.24 8.21 -12.18
CA PRO A 209 2.05 9.37 -12.58
C PRO A 209 3.27 9.54 -11.67
N LEU A 210 4.12 8.50 -11.61
CA LEU A 210 5.26 8.40 -10.70
C LEU A 210 6.22 9.59 -10.82
N THR A 211 6.53 10.01 -12.05
CA THR A 211 7.44 11.14 -12.28
C THR A 211 6.88 12.45 -11.72
N ASP A 212 5.56 12.59 -11.67
CA ASP A 212 4.92 13.79 -11.14
C ASP A 212 4.95 13.78 -9.60
N TYR A 213 4.77 12.61 -8.96
CA TYR A 213 4.97 12.44 -7.51
C TYR A 213 6.40 12.78 -7.08
N LEU A 214 7.40 12.28 -7.80
CA LEU A 214 8.81 12.56 -7.50
C LEU A 214 9.15 14.04 -7.68
N ARG A 215 8.68 14.69 -8.76
CA ARG A 215 8.85 16.13 -8.97
C ARG A 215 8.18 16.97 -7.89
N ALA A 216 7.02 16.53 -7.41
CA ALA A 216 6.33 17.20 -6.32
C ALA A 216 7.04 17.03 -4.96
N GLY A 217 8.07 16.18 -4.89
CA GLY A 217 8.81 15.89 -3.65
C GLY A 217 8.01 15.07 -2.66
N MET A 218 7.06 14.27 -3.15
CA MET A 218 6.27 13.38 -2.29
C MET A 218 7.10 12.20 -1.77
N ARG A 219 6.69 11.63 -0.65
CA ARG A 219 7.27 10.39 -0.12
C ARG A 219 6.72 9.21 -0.91
N VAL A 220 7.57 8.58 -1.72
CA VAL A 220 7.18 7.48 -2.60
C VAL A 220 8.10 6.29 -2.39
N GLY A 221 7.50 5.13 -2.11
CA GLY A 221 8.17 3.83 -2.06
C GLY A 221 7.66 2.88 -3.12
N LEU A 222 8.41 1.81 -3.37
CA LEU A 222 7.98 0.70 -4.21
C LEU A 222 7.34 -0.40 -3.36
N GLY A 223 6.28 -1.01 -3.91
CA GLY A 223 5.65 -2.21 -3.37
C GLY A 223 5.49 -3.26 -4.46
N THR A 224 5.55 -4.52 -4.09
CA THR A 224 5.31 -5.63 -5.03
C THR A 224 3.84 -5.99 -5.16
N ASP A 225 3.03 -5.63 -4.14
CA ASP A 225 1.70 -6.19 -3.94
C ASP A 225 1.76 -7.73 -3.75
N SER A 226 0.63 -8.39 -3.83
CA SER A 226 0.52 -9.83 -3.60
C SER A 226 1.20 -10.65 -4.69
N PRO A 227 1.92 -11.74 -4.36
CA PRO A 227 2.41 -12.71 -5.35
C PRO A 227 1.31 -13.28 -6.26
N ALA A 228 0.07 -13.33 -5.78
CA ALA A 228 -1.08 -13.74 -6.61
C ALA A 228 -1.33 -12.79 -7.80
N ALA A 229 -0.90 -11.53 -7.69
CA ALA A 229 -1.03 -10.53 -8.75
C ALA A 229 0.27 -10.31 -9.52
N THR A 230 1.44 -10.76 -9.00
CA THR A 230 2.75 -10.39 -9.57
C THR A 230 3.70 -11.58 -9.78
N ASP A 231 3.26 -12.79 -9.47
CA ASP A 231 4.03 -14.05 -9.57
C ASP A 231 5.25 -14.14 -8.62
N SER A 232 5.73 -13.03 -8.04
CA SER A 232 6.87 -13.02 -7.12
C SER A 232 6.96 -11.72 -6.30
N THR A 233 7.67 -11.76 -5.18
CA THR A 233 7.97 -10.61 -4.32
C THR A 233 9.38 -10.05 -4.57
N ASP A 234 9.85 -10.06 -5.81
CA ASP A 234 11.20 -9.61 -6.18
C ASP A 234 11.25 -8.10 -6.46
N MET A 235 11.97 -7.36 -5.60
CA MET A 235 12.11 -5.91 -5.71
C MET A 235 12.99 -5.48 -6.91
N PHE A 236 13.96 -6.29 -7.35
CA PHE A 236 14.75 -5.99 -8.55
C PHE A 236 13.90 -6.06 -9.82
N ILE A 237 12.99 -7.04 -9.89
CA ILE A 237 12.03 -7.13 -10.99
C ILE A 237 11.06 -5.94 -10.93
N GLU A 238 10.60 -5.55 -9.74
CA GLU A 238 9.72 -4.38 -9.57
C GLU A 238 10.40 -3.09 -10.04
N MET A 239 11.63 -2.82 -9.59
CA MET A 239 12.42 -1.67 -10.02
C MET A 239 12.60 -1.62 -11.54
N ARG A 240 13.02 -2.74 -12.14
CA ARG A 240 13.26 -2.82 -13.60
C ARG A 240 11.98 -2.61 -14.38
N THR A 241 10.91 -3.29 -14.02
CA THR A 241 9.62 -3.21 -14.72
C THR A 241 9.05 -1.81 -14.61
N GLY A 242 9.03 -1.23 -13.40
CA GLY A 242 8.56 0.11 -13.17
C GLY A 242 9.32 1.16 -13.97
N MET A 243 10.65 1.08 -13.98
CA MET A 243 11.50 1.97 -14.78
C MET A 243 11.16 1.90 -16.28
N LEU A 244 11.03 0.70 -16.81
CA LEU A 244 10.74 0.51 -18.25
C LEU A 244 9.34 1.02 -18.62
N ILE A 245 8.35 0.74 -17.81
CA ILE A 245 6.96 1.22 -18.01
C ILE A 245 6.94 2.76 -18.02
N GLN A 246 7.55 3.42 -17.04
CA GLN A 246 7.57 4.87 -16.95
C GLN A 246 8.33 5.52 -18.12
N ARG A 247 9.45 4.93 -18.55
CA ARG A 247 10.18 5.40 -19.74
C ARG A 247 9.35 5.24 -21.01
N ALA A 248 8.64 4.11 -21.17
CA ALA A 248 7.78 3.87 -22.33
C ALA A 248 6.59 4.85 -22.40
N MET A 249 6.09 5.31 -21.26
CA MET A 249 5.04 6.34 -21.22
C MET A 249 5.52 7.71 -21.68
N GLY A 250 6.82 7.98 -21.67
CA GLY A 250 7.41 9.23 -22.13
C GLY A 250 6.98 10.48 -21.36
N ARG A 251 6.53 10.32 -20.13
CA ARG A 251 6.07 11.42 -19.29
C ARG A 251 7.21 12.00 -18.46
N GLY A 252 7.58 13.22 -18.78
CA GLY A 252 8.37 14.09 -17.93
C GLY A 252 9.81 13.65 -17.69
N MET A 253 10.17 13.16 -16.49
CA MET A 253 11.52 12.84 -16.09
C MET A 253 11.95 11.45 -16.61
N PHE A 254 13.18 11.35 -17.13
CA PHE A 254 13.78 10.05 -17.44
C PHE A 254 14.21 9.36 -16.14
N LEU A 255 13.52 8.32 -15.75
CA LEU A 255 13.86 7.55 -14.54
C LEU A 255 15.12 6.71 -14.79
N ASP A 256 16.11 6.86 -13.95
CA ASP A 256 17.31 6.05 -13.93
C ASP A 256 17.25 4.95 -12.85
N SER A 257 18.24 4.07 -12.85
CA SER A 257 18.31 2.95 -11.90
C SER A 257 18.61 3.42 -10.48
N SER A 258 19.34 4.51 -10.30
CA SER A 258 19.64 5.05 -8.97
C SER A 258 18.38 5.59 -8.29
N THR A 259 17.52 6.28 -9.02
CA THR A 259 16.20 6.72 -8.52
C THR A 259 15.34 5.53 -8.11
N MET A 260 15.31 4.46 -8.92
CA MET A 260 14.54 3.27 -8.57
C MET A 260 15.09 2.55 -7.33
N LEU A 261 16.41 2.49 -7.18
CA LEU A 261 17.05 1.92 -6.00
C LEU A 261 16.75 2.78 -4.75
N GLU A 262 16.79 4.10 -4.88
CA GLU A 262 16.42 5.00 -3.80
C GLU A 262 14.95 4.78 -3.38
N MET A 263 14.03 4.61 -4.32
CA MET A 263 12.63 4.32 -4.01
C MET A 263 12.43 2.96 -3.33
N ALA A 264 13.23 1.96 -3.68
CA ALA A 264 13.20 0.63 -3.06
C ALA A 264 13.83 0.59 -1.67
N THR A 265 14.58 1.61 -1.28
CA THR A 265 15.31 1.70 -0.01
C THR A 265 14.83 2.90 0.82
N MET A 266 15.47 4.06 0.68
CA MET A 266 15.11 5.28 1.42
C MET A 266 13.71 5.79 1.11
N GLY A 267 13.21 5.62 -0.11
CA GLY A 267 11.85 5.98 -0.49
C GLY A 267 10.80 5.18 0.29
N GLY A 268 10.98 3.86 0.37
CA GLY A 268 10.15 2.99 1.21
C GLY A 268 10.24 3.37 2.70
N ALA A 269 11.45 3.59 3.21
CA ALA A 269 11.67 4.01 4.59
C ALA A 269 10.94 5.34 4.91
N ARG A 270 11.07 6.36 4.06
CA ARG A 270 10.35 7.64 4.21
C ARG A 270 8.83 7.46 4.12
N ALA A 271 8.36 6.58 3.22
CA ALA A 271 6.93 6.32 3.09
C ALA A 271 6.34 5.71 4.39
N LEU A 272 7.12 4.93 5.10
CA LEU A 272 6.76 4.32 6.39
C LEU A 272 7.17 5.15 7.62
N ARG A 273 7.78 6.34 7.43
CA ARG A 273 8.37 7.17 8.51
C ARG A 273 9.41 6.43 9.35
N MET A 274 10.24 5.64 8.68
CA MET A 274 11.30 4.83 9.29
C MET A 274 12.70 5.23 8.75
N GLU A 275 12.83 6.36 8.08
CA GLU A 275 14.07 6.85 7.46
C GLU A 275 15.21 7.06 8.45
N ASP A 276 14.91 7.30 9.72
CA ASP A 276 15.89 7.39 10.80
C ASP A 276 16.37 6.02 11.29
N LYS A 277 15.66 4.95 10.92
CA LYS A 277 15.92 3.58 11.39
C LYS A 277 16.50 2.66 10.32
N ILE A 278 16.03 2.79 9.07
CA ILE A 278 16.37 1.90 7.94
C ILE A 278 16.51 2.69 6.63
N GLY A 279 16.80 1.98 5.55
CA GLY A 279 16.82 2.50 4.17
C GLY A 279 18.20 2.96 3.69
N SER A 280 19.16 3.16 4.57
CA SER A 280 20.54 3.48 4.22
C SER A 280 21.55 2.85 5.20
N LEU A 281 22.79 2.70 4.77
CA LEU A 281 23.89 2.18 5.58
C LEU A 281 24.57 3.34 6.33
N GLU A 282 24.02 3.68 7.48
CA GLU A 282 24.51 4.77 8.34
C GLU A 282 24.68 4.29 9.79
N VAL A 283 25.65 4.90 10.49
CA VAL A 283 25.86 4.62 11.91
C VAL A 283 24.64 5.03 12.72
N GLY A 284 24.12 4.14 13.52
CA GLY A 284 22.92 4.35 14.34
C GLY A 284 21.64 3.78 13.76
N LYS A 285 21.61 3.41 12.48
CA LYS A 285 20.48 2.69 11.89
C LYS A 285 20.57 1.18 12.14
N HIS A 286 19.44 0.50 11.96
CA HIS A 286 19.40 -0.96 12.03
C HIS A 286 20.17 -1.57 10.86
N ALA A 287 20.77 -2.74 11.11
CA ALA A 287 21.55 -3.48 10.11
C ALA A 287 20.63 -4.34 9.19
N ASP A 288 19.63 -3.70 8.59
CA ASP A 288 18.78 -4.29 7.55
C ASP A 288 19.56 -4.25 6.23
N ILE A 289 20.44 -5.23 6.01
CA ILE A 289 21.44 -5.22 4.94
C ILE A 289 21.18 -6.37 3.97
N VAL A 290 21.27 -6.07 2.69
CA VAL A 290 21.19 -7.03 1.58
C VAL A 290 22.53 -7.10 0.88
N ALA A 291 23.05 -8.32 0.70
CA ALA A 291 24.21 -8.57 -0.15
C ALA A 291 23.75 -9.15 -1.49
N VAL A 292 24.20 -8.56 -2.58
CA VAL A 292 23.86 -8.99 -3.95
C VAL A 292 25.10 -9.56 -4.61
N ASP A 293 25.00 -10.82 -5.08
CA ASP A 293 26.07 -11.45 -5.86
C ASP A 293 26.04 -10.95 -7.31
N LEU A 294 27.09 -10.23 -7.69
CA LEU A 294 27.28 -9.68 -9.06
C LEU A 294 28.20 -10.56 -9.93
N SER A 295 28.55 -11.76 -9.48
CA SER A 295 29.43 -12.67 -10.26
C SER A 295 28.73 -13.44 -11.38
N GLY A 296 27.42 -13.34 -11.48
CA GLY A 296 26.62 -14.00 -12.51
C GLY A 296 26.96 -13.54 -13.94
N SER A 297 26.68 -14.38 -14.92
CA SER A 297 27.06 -14.16 -16.34
C SER A 297 26.46 -12.89 -16.97
N HIS A 298 25.30 -12.41 -16.44
CA HIS A 298 24.66 -11.18 -16.92
C HIS A 298 25.22 -9.91 -16.27
N GLN A 299 25.99 -10.07 -15.18
CA GLN A 299 26.58 -8.98 -14.43
C GLN A 299 28.08 -8.82 -14.70
N THR A 300 28.72 -9.80 -15.37
CA THR A 300 30.16 -9.78 -15.67
C THR A 300 30.45 -9.31 -17.09
N PRO A 301 31.50 -8.52 -17.31
CA PRO A 301 32.40 -7.95 -16.29
C PRO A 301 31.76 -6.75 -15.57
N THR A 302 31.89 -6.71 -14.26
CA THR A 302 31.51 -5.55 -13.42
C THR A 302 32.77 -4.80 -13.05
N THR A 303 32.90 -3.56 -13.51
CA THR A 303 34.10 -2.73 -13.26
C THR A 303 33.86 -1.74 -12.11
N ASP A 304 32.60 -1.43 -11.81
CA ASP A 304 32.18 -0.57 -10.70
C ASP A 304 30.78 -1.05 -10.28
N PRO A 305 30.62 -1.62 -9.09
CA PRO A 305 29.34 -2.13 -8.60
C PRO A 305 28.33 -1.06 -8.22
#